data_539d715122ed9e51ed57f1e01c67a79a
#
_entry.id   539d715122ed9e51ed57f1e01c67a79a
#
_cell.length_a   1.000
_cell.length_b   1.000
_cell.length_c   1.000
_cell.angle_alpha   90.00
_cell.angle_beta   90.00
_cell.angle_gamma   90.00
#
_symmetry.space_group_name_H-M   'P 1'
#
loop_
_entity.id
_entity.type
_entity.pdbx_description
1 polymer ?
#
loop_
_entity_poly.entity_id
_entity_poly.type
_entity_poly.pdbx_seq_one_letter_code
_entity_poly.pdbx_strand_id
1 'polypeptide(L)'
;MEPFVTHAGRAVPLRRTNVDTDQIIPAVYLKRVSRDGFGDGLFAAWREDPSFVLNQPRYQGATILVAGTDFGTGSSREHAVWALLDYGFRAVIAPRFGDIFRTNSTKAGLLPVTLPEKAVANFGRKRMVMIEWRRNSWI
;
A
#
# COMPACT_ATOMS: atom_id res chain seq x y z
N MET A 1 -11.39 -24.76 -9.80
CA MET A 1 -9.99 -24.40 -9.51
C MET A 1 -9.96 -23.00 -8.91
N GLU A 2 -9.40 -22.89 -7.74
CA GLU A 2 -9.29 -21.57 -7.12
C GLU A 2 -8.28 -20.70 -7.86
N PRO A 3 -8.64 -19.45 -8.12
CA PRO A 3 -7.66 -18.55 -8.71
C PRO A 3 -6.51 -18.31 -7.72
N PHE A 4 -5.32 -18.22 -8.26
CA PHE A 4 -4.21 -17.76 -7.46
C PHE A 4 -3.60 -16.53 -8.12
N VAL A 5 -3.07 -15.65 -7.31
CA VAL A 5 -2.46 -14.41 -7.75
C VAL A 5 -1.04 -14.39 -7.25
N THR A 6 -0.11 -14.10 -8.15
CA THR A 6 1.32 -14.00 -7.83
C THR A 6 1.81 -12.61 -8.23
N HIS A 7 2.59 -12.00 -7.37
CA HIS A 7 3.26 -10.75 -7.67
C HIS A 7 4.65 -10.76 -7.07
N ALA A 8 5.63 -10.37 -7.85
CA ALA A 8 7.00 -10.20 -7.40
C ALA A 8 7.45 -8.79 -7.69
N GLY A 9 8.11 -8.15 -6.74
CA GLY A 9 8.57 -6.79 -6.92
C GLY A 9 9.42 -6.31 -5.76
N ARG A 10 9.91 -5.08 -5.92
CA ARG A 10 10.69 -4.42 -4.88
C ARG A 10 9.78 -3.94 -3.78
N ALA A 11 10.17 -4.19 -2.53
CA ALA A 11 9.41 -3.77 -1.37
C ALA A 11 9.98 -2.48 -0.78
N VAL A 12 9.10 -1.62 -0.27
CA VAL A 12 9.47 -0.42 0.48
C VAL A 12 8.80 -0.48 1.86
N PRO A 13 9.58 -0.34 2.95
CA PRO A 13 9.03 -0.38 4.30
C PRO A 13 8.55 0.99 4.73
N LEU A 14 7.24 1.12 4.93
CA LEU A 14 6.64 2.28 5.59
C LEU A 14 6.43 1.91 7.06
N ARG A 15 7.36 2.31 7.92
CA ARG A 15 7.37 1.90 9.33
C ARG A 15 6.45 2.78 10.19
N ARG A 16 5.15 2.78 9.86
CA ARG A 16 4.13 3.56 10.55
C ARG A 16 2.91 2.71 10.80
N THR A 17 2.25 2.94 11.93
CA THR A 17 1.00 2.28 12.31
C THR A 17 -0.16 3.27 12.21
N ASN A 18 -1.38 2.75 12.14
CA ASN A 18 -2.59 3.59 12.11
C ASN A 18 -2.55 4.65 11.00
N VAL A 19 -2.08 4.25 9.82
CA VAL A 19 -2.02 5.14 8.67
C VAL A 19 -3.44 5.30 8.12
N ASP A 20 -4.02 6.48 8.29
CA ASP A 20 -5.37 6.76 7.84
C ASP A 20 -5.41 7.25 6.39
N THR A 21 -6.62 7.32 5.83
CA THR A 21 -6.79 7.71 4.42
C THR A 21 -6.38 9.16 4.16
N ASP A 22 -6.46 10.05 5.15
CA ASP A 22 -5.99 11.44 5.00
C ASP A 22 -4.46 11.51 4.88
N GLN A 23 -3.75 10.61 5.55
CA GLN A 23 -2.30 10.51 5.45
C GLN A 23 -1.89 9.87 4.12
N ILE A 24 -2.68 8.90 3.64
CA ILE A 24 -2.44 8.27 2.34
C ILE A 24 -2.63 9.28 1.22
N ILE A 25 -3.74 10.02 1.25
CA ILE A 25 -3.98 11.09 0.28
C ILE A 25 -4.69 12.27 0.95
N PRO A 26 -4.05 13.45 1.03
CA PRO A 26 -4.69 14.63 1.61
C PRO A 26 -5.93 15.05 0.83
N ALA A 27 -6.93 15.59 1.56
CA ALA A 27 -8.23 15.96 0.99
C ALA A 27 -8.14 16.92 -0.20
N VAL A 28 -7.12 17.77 -0.27
CA VAL A 28 -6.93 18.71 -1.36
C VAL A 28 -6.82 18.02 -2.73
N TYR A 29 -6.34 16.79 -2.76
CA TYR A 29 -6.20 16.01 -4.00
C TYR A 29 -7.52 15.38 -4.45
N LEU A 30 -8.54 15.34 -3.60
CA LEU A 30 -9.81 14.70 -3.92
C LEU A 30 -10.68 15.49 -4.89
N LYS A 31 -10.30 16.71 -5.21
CA LYS A 31 -11.05 17.59 -6.14
C LYS A 31 -10.82 17.24 -7.61
N ARG A 32 -9.91 16.31 -7.90
CA ARG A 32 -9.64 15.90 -9.27
C ARG A 32 -10.81 15.10 -9.83
N VAL A 33 -11.16 15.35 -11.09
CA VAL A 33 -12.30 14.68 -11.76
C VAL A 33 -11.92 13.37 -12.42
N SER A 34 -10.64 13.13 -12.72
CA SER A 34 -10.20 11.88 -13.33
C SER A 34 -9.51 11.00 -12.30
N ARG A 35 -9.44 9.69 -12.57
CA ARG A 35 -8.75 8.73 -11.70
C ARG A 35 -7.23 8.78 -11.85
N ASP A 36 -6.75 9.52 -12.86
CA ASP A 36 -5.32 9.62 -13.14
C ASP A 36 -4.67 10.73 -12.32
N GLY A 37 -3.40 10.56 -11.98
CA GLY A 37 -2.63 11.58 -11.29
C GLY A 37 -2.79 11.62 -9.79
N PHE A 38 -3.55 10.73 -9.18
CA PHE A 38 -3.68 10.67 -7.73
C PHE A 38 -2.38 10.25 -7.04
N GLY A 39 -1.48 9.60 -7.76
CA GLY A 39 -0.15 9.23 -7.23
C GLY A 39 0.66 10.43 -6.78
N ASP A 40 0.45 11.61 -7.35
CA ASP A 40 1.10 12.84 -6.91
C ASP A 40 0.74 13.19 -5.47
N GLY A 41 -0.47 12.82 -5.05
CA GLY A 41 -0.96 13.06 -3.70
C GLY A 41 -0.58 11.98 -2.69
N LEU A 42 -0.06 10.84 -3.15
CA LEU A 42 0.26 9.72 -2.25
C LEU A 42 1.26 10.15 -1.20
N PHE A 43 0.87 10.05 0.08
CA PHE A 43 1.70 10.46 1.22
C PHE A 43 2.30 11.86 1.05
N ALA A 44 1.57 12.77 0.42
CA ALA A 44 2.10 14.06 0.01
C ALA A 44 2.73 14.85 1.16
N ALA A 45 2.13 14.83 2.34
CA ALA A 45 2.67 15.53 3.50
C ALA A 45 4.02 14.97 3.93
N TRP A 46 4.15 13.64 3.98
CA TRP A 46 5.40 12.99 4.36
C TRP A 46 6.47 13.09 3.28
N ARG A 47 6.05 13.15 2.03
CA ARG A 47 7.00 13.24 0.90
C ARG A 47 7.69 14.59 0.80
N GLU A 48 7.25 15.58 1.54
CA GLU A 48 7.96 16.85 1.67
C GLU A 48 9.29 16.70 2.41
N ASP A 49 9.43 15.67 3.24
CA ASP A 49 10.67 15.36 3.94
C ASP A 49 11.60 14.58 3.00
N PRO A 50 12.79 15.13 2.65
CA PRO A 50 13.71 14.43 1.75
C PRO A 50 14.16 13.04 2.25
N SER A 51 14.11 12.81 3.56
CA SER A 51 14.48 11.52 4.15
C SER A 51 13.35 10.48 4.14
N PHE A 52 12.15 10.88 3.73
CA PHE A 52 11.03 9.94 3.67
C PHE A 52 11.36 8.75 2.76
N VAL A 53 10.90 7.58 3.17
CA VAL A 53 11.29 6.31 2.51
C VAL A 53 11.03 6.30 1.00
N LEU A 54 9.91 6.84 0.54
CA LEU A 54 9.61 6.88 -0.89
C LEU A 54 10.49 7.84 -1.70
N ASN A 55 11.18 8.76 -1.01
CA ASN A 55 12.10 9.69 -1.65
C ASN A 55 13.52 9.12 -1.78
N GLN A 56 13.80 7.99 -1.16
CA GLN A 56 15.11 7.39 -1.19
C GLN A 56 15.34 6.62 -2.49
N PRO A 57 16.49 6.85 -3.17
CA PRO A 57 16.77 6.22 -4.47
C PRO A 57 16.68 4.69 -4.45
N ARG A 58 17.05 4.05 -3.34
CA ARG A 58 17.05 2.59 -3.21
C ARG A 58 15.65 1.97 -3.32
N TYR A 59 14.60 2.77 -3.11
CA TYR A 59 13.21 2.29 -3.16
C TYR A 59 12.46 2.74 -4.41
N GLN A 60 13.12 3.39 -5.34
CA GLN A 60 12.47 3.79 -6.59
C GLN A 60 12.04 2.55 -7.37
N GLY A 61 10.84 2.61 -7.94
CA GLY A 61 10.27 1.49 -8.69
C GLY A 61 9.67 0.40 -7.82
N ALA A 62 9.55 0.61 -6.50
CA ALA A 62 8.91 -0.36 -5.61
C ALA A 62 7.44 -0.54 -5.97
N THR A 63 6.96 -1.78 -5.94
CA THR A 63 5.58 -2.15 -6.24
C THR A 63 4.86 -2.79 -5.06
N ILE A 64 5.57 -3.01 -3.96
CA ILE A 64 5.03 -3.60 -2.74
C ILE A 64 5.30 -2.66 -1.57
N LEU A 65 4.25 -2.21 -0.91
CA LEU A 65 4.35 -1.38 0.29
C LEU A 65 4.23 -2.28 1.52
N VAL A 66 5.20 -2.21 2.42
CA VAL A 66 5.16 -2.96 3.68
C VAL A 66 4.88 -1.97 4.80
N ALA A 67 3.70 -2.05 5.40
CA ALA A 67 3.23 -1.09 6.39
C ALA A 67 3.04 -1.71 7.77
N GLY A 68 2.87 -0.88 8.78
CA GLY A 68 2.52 -1.32 10.13
C GLY A 68 1.03 -1.64 10.27
N THR A 69 0.62 -1.99 11.47
CA THR A 69 -0.77 -2.40 11.73
C THR A 69 -1.77 -1.27 11.50
N ASP A 70 -3.01 -1.65 11.16
CA ASP A 70 -4.13 -0.73 10.95
C ASP A 70 -3.90 0.28 9.81
N PHE A 71 -3.48 -0.23 8.66
CA PHE A 71 -3.31 0.57 7.46
C PHE A 71 -4.66 0.83 6.77
N GLY A 72 -4.88 2.09 6.38
CA GLY A 72 -6.09 2.47 5.65
C GLY A 72 -7.30 2.71 6.54
N THR A 73 -7.10 3.11 7.79
CA THR A 73 -8.18 3.47 8.72
C THR A 73 -8.76 4.85 8.39
N GLY A 74 -9.80 5.25 9.11
CA GLY A 74 -10.42 6.55 8.92
C GLY A 74 -11.51 6.55 7.87
N SER A 75 -11.71 7.71 7.22
CA SER A 75 -12.79 7.89 6.24
C SER A 75 -12.66 6.93 5.05
N SER A 76 -13.81 6.44 4.59
CA SER A 76 -13.85 5.57 3.41
C SER A 76 -13.56 6.37 2.15
N ARG A 77 -12.37 6.18 1.57
CA ARG A 77 -11.96 6.87 0.36
C ARG A 77 -11.33 5.92 -0.64
N GLU A 78 -12.02 5.70 -1.75
CA GLU A 78 -11.44 4.95 -2.87
C GLU A 78 -10.20 5.65 -3.43
N HIS A 79 -10.12 6.97 -3.29
CA HIS A 79 -8.99 7.77 -3.75
C HIS A 79 -7.67 7.31 -3.14
N ALA A 80 -7.68 6.82 -1.90
CA ALA A 80 -6.47 6.29 -1.27
C ALA A 80 -5.94 5.08 -2.05
N VAL A 81 -6.84 4.21 -2.49
CA VAL A 81 -6.47 3.03 -3.30
C VAL A 81 -5.96 3.47 -4.67
N TRP A 82 -6.65 4.43 -5.31
CA TRP A 82 -6.24 4.95 -6.60
C TRP A 82 -4.85 5.61 -6.55
N ALA A 83 -4.57 6.34 -5.46
CA ALA A 83 -3.26 6.96 -5.27
C ALA A 83 -2.14 5.92 -5.19
N LEU A 84 -2.36 4.85 -4.45
CA LEU A 84 -1.39 3.76 -4.35
C LEU A 84 -1.15 3.08 -5.69
N LEU A 85 -2.22 2.73 -6.40
CA LEU A 85 -2.12 2.10 -7.72
C LEU A 85 -1.46 3.02 -8.75
N ASP A 86 -1.84 4.29 -8.78
CA ASP A 86 -1.29 5.26 -9.74
C ASP A 86 0.19 5.52 -9.49
N TYR A 87 0.61 5.50 -8.23
CA TYR A 87 2.03 5.64 -7.89
C TYR A 87 2.86 4.44 -8.37
N GLY A 88 2.24 3.27 -8.48
CA GLY A 88 2.89 2.06 -8.97
C GLY A 88 2.80 0.86 -8.05
N PHE A 89 2.15 0.98 -6.90
CA PHE A 89 2.00 -0.15 -6.00
C PHE A 89 0.98 -1.14 -6.54
N ARG A 90 1.28 -2.42 -6.36
CA ARG A 90 0.40 -3.54 -6.72
C ARG A 90 -0.09 -4.29 -5.48
N ALA A 91 0.65 -4.20 -4.38
CA ALA A 91 0.32 -4.87 -3.15
C ALA A 91 0.72 -4.04 -1.94
N VAL A 92 -0.04 -4.18 -0.86
CA VAL A 92 0.30 -3.63 0.45
C VAL A 92 0.29 -4.80 1.43
N ILE A 93 1.36 -4.94 2.21
CA ILE A 93 1.48 -5.97 3.24
C ILE A 93 1.40 -5.28 4.59
N ALA A 94 0.47 -5.70 5.43
CA ALA A 94 0.30 -5.15 6.78
C ALA A 94 -0.31 -6.20 7.71
N PRO A 95 -0.14 -6.07 9.04
CA PRO A 95 -0.76 -6.99 9.97
C PRO A 95 -2.28 -6.89 10.00
N ARG A 96 -2.82 -5.69 9.75
CA ARG A 96 -4.26 -5.46 9.71
C ARG A 96 -4.56 -4.21 8.88
N PHE A 97 -5.70 -4.22 8.21
CA PHE A 97 -6.19 -3.11 7.38
C PHE A 97 -7.52 -2.59 7.90
N GLY A 98 -7.84 -1.35 7.58
CA GLY A 98 -9.21 -0.86 7.72
C GLY A 98 -10.11 -1.67 6.79
N ASP A 99 -11.31 -2.05 7.26
CA ASP A 99 -12.20 -2.97 6.53
C ASP A 99 -12.60 -2.41 5.17
N ILE A 100 -12.98 -1.15 5.13
CA ILE A 100 -13.43 -0.51 3.89
C ILE A 100 -12.26 -0.34 2.92
N PHE A 101 -11.09 0.04 3.42
CA PHE A 101 -9.88 0.12 2.60
C PHE A 101 -9.57 -1.23 1.95
N ARG A 102 -9.64 -2.31 2.73
CA ARG A 102 -9.37 -3.66 2.23
C ARG A 102 -10.35 -4.05 1.12
N THR A 103 -11.65 -3.77 1.32
CA THR A 103 -12.67 -4.05 0.32
C THR A 103 -12.45 -3.25 -0.96
N ASN A 104 -12.19 -1.95 -0.84
CA ASN A 104 -11.93 -1.08 -1.99
C ASN A 104 -10.66 -1.49 -2.74
N SER A 105 -9.62 -1.88 -2.00
CA SER A 105 -8.36 -2.36 -2.60
C SER A 105 -8.59 -3.58 -3.46
N THR A 106 -9.29 -4.57 -2.94
CA THR A 106 -9.58 -5.81 -3.65
C THR A 106 -10.37 -5.53 -4.94
N LYS A 107 -11.38 -4.67 -4.87
CA LYS A 107 -12.18 -4.30 -6.04
C LYS A 107 -11.37 -3.61 -7.12
N ALA A 108 -10.41 -2.79 -6.73
CA ALA A 108 -9.61 -2.00 -7.68
C ALA A 108 -8.38 -2.73 -8.20
N GLY A 109 -8.06 -3.91 -7.66
CA GLY A 109 -6.91 -4.68 -8.09
C GLY A 109 -5.62 -4.43 -7.30
N LEU A 110 -5.70 -3.73 -6.17
CA LEU A 110 -4.61 -3.61 -5.22
C LEU A 110 -4.71 -4.77 -4.23
N LEU A 111 -3.64 -5.54 -4.07
CA LEU A 111 -3.66 -6.73 -3.22
C LEU A 111 -3.39 -6.36 -1.75
N PRO A 112 -4.37 -6.50 -0.85
CA PRO A 112 -4.15 -6.31 0.58
C PRO A 112 -3.72 -7.65 1.20
N VAL A 113 -2.45 -7.73 1.61
CA VAL A 113 -1.87 -8.95 2.16
C VAL A 113 -1.75 -8.83 3.67
N THR A 114 -2.50 -9.63 4.40
CA THR A 114 -2.47 -9.65 5.86
C THR A 114 -1.54 -10.76 6.34
N LEU A 115 -0.51 -10.40 7.10
CA LEU A 115 0.44 -11.34 7.68
C LEU A 115 0.70 -10.96 9.14
N PRO A 116 1.16 -11.92 9.98
CA PRO A 116 1.53 -11.60 11.36
C PRO A 116 2.62 -10.53 11.43
N GLU A 117 2.65 -9.75 12.50
CA GLU A 117 3.61 -8.64 12.66
C GLU A 117 5.05 -9.05 12.43
N LYS A 118 5.46 -10.22 12.92
CA LYS A 118 6.83 -10.71 12.73
C LYS A 118 7.15 -10.95 11.27
N ALA A 119 6.21 -11.49 10.52
CA ALA A 119 6.38 -11.72 9.09
C ALA A 119 6.45 -10.40 8.33
N VAL A 120 5.58 -9.44 8.68
CA VAL A 120 5.58 -8.10 8.06
C VAL A 120 6.94 -7.42 8.29
N ALA A 121 7.45 -7.44 9.52
CA ALA A 121 8.75 -6.85 9.83
C ALA A 121 9.88 -7.48 8.99
N ASN A 122 9.81 -8.79 8.78
CA ASN A 122 10.77 -9.51 7.97
C ASN A 122 10.72 -9.08 6.50
N PHE A 123 9.52 -8.95 5.94
CA PHE A 123 9.35 -8.49 4.56
C PHE A 123 9.85 -7.06 4.36
N GLY A 124 9.72 -6.20 5.37
CA GLY A 124 10.22 -4.83 5.31
C GLY A 124 11.74 -4.72 5.18
N ARG A 125 12.48 -5.78 5.49
CA ARG A 125 13.93 -5.82 5.35
C ARG A 125 14.41 -6.39 4.03
N LYS A 126 13.51 -6.96 3.24
CA LYS A 126 13.86 -7.60 1.96
C LYS A 126 13.78 -6.60 0.83
N ARG A 127 14.71 -6.71 -0.12
CA ARG A 127 14.66 -5.89 -1.34
C ARG A 127 13.60 -6.35 -2.31
N MET A 128 13.56 -7.66 -2.54
CA MET A 128 12.59 -8.27 -3.47
C MET A 128 11.71 -9.21 -2.68
N VAL A 129 10.42 -9.12 -2.95
CA VAL A 129 9.41 -9.93 -2.30
C VAL A 129 8.52 -10.55 -3.37
N MET A 130 8.24 -11.83 -3.21
CA MET A 130 7.24 -12.53 -4.00
C MET A 130 6.11 -12.95 -3.08
N ILE A 131 4.89 -12.60 -3.45
CA ILE A 131 3.69 -13.00 -2.72
C ILE A 131 2.81 -13.84 -3.63
N GLU A 132 2.20 -14.85 -3.05
CA GLU A 132 1.36 -15.78 -3.78
C GLU A 132 0.13 -16.12 -2.96
N TRP A 133 -1.05 -15.97 -3.57
CA TRP A 133 -2.31 -16.34 -2.93
C TRP A 133 -2.63 -17.78 -3.27
N ARG A 134 -2.69 -18.63 -2.26
CA ARG A 134 -3.07 -20.03 -2.41
C ARG A 134 -4.09 -20.41 -1.37
N ARG A 135 -5.21 -20.97 -1.82
CA ARG A 135 -6.21 -21.57 -0.93
C ARG A 135 -6.53 -20.71 0.30
N ASN A 136 -6.83 -19.43 0.04
CA ASN A 136 -7.20 -18.46 1.06
C ASN A 136 -6.06 -18.03 2.01
N SER A 137 -4.82 -18.20 1.59
CA SER A 137 -3.70 -17.70 2.38
C SER A 137 -2.59 -17.13 1.50
N TRP A 138 -1.86 -16.18 2.02
CA TRP A 138 -0.69 -15.61 1.36
C TRP A 138 0.58 -16.35 1.78
N ILE A 139 1.45 -16.54 0.82
CA ILE A 139 2.73 -17.21 1.04
C ILE A 139 3.86 -16.32 0.56
#